data_0716150a65215fa5da5f8e7ef878bd55
#
_entry.id   0716150a65215fa5da5f8e7ef878bd55
#
_cell.length_a   1.000
_cell.length_b   1.000
_cell.length_c   1.000
_cell.angle_alpha   90.00
_cell.angle_beta   90.00
_cell.angle_gamma   90.00
#
_symmetry.space_group_name_H-M   'P 1'
#
loop_
_entity.id
_entity.type
_entity.pdbx_description
1 polymer ?
#
loop_
_entity_poly.entity_id
_entity_poly.type
_entity_poly.pdbx_seq_one_letter_code
_entity_poly.pdbx_strand_id
1 'polypeptide(L)'
;MSDQDDRNLLVRALDLLARPRIRNPGLAIAALVLGYLIWQSDDPRSVDTDAIALRGETEPDTFVNQGVFRSFDRSGQPEIVLTSPRTEQFDDRKEALLEAPDGTLYDHDAGLRWLITANSGLYDMAAEIMDLEGDVEVIRRGEGGDAVLLTEYLRIDNASRTATTDRPVTLTSPGQVTHARGLTGWLDDRVLELENSVEGTYETRQ
;
A
#
# COMPACT_ATOMS: atom_id res chain seq x y z
N MET A 1 -61.15 24.01 -5.75
CA MET A 1 -62.09 22.90 -5.62
C MET A 1 -61.51 21.65 -6.29
N SER A 2 -60.22 21.47 -6.23
CA SER A 2 -59.48 20.34 -6.85
C SER A 2 -58.60 19.53 -5.87
N ASP A 3 -58.49 19.96 -4.62
CA ASP A 3 -57.57 19.30 -3.64
C ASP A 3 -58.22 18.18 -2.84
N GLN A 4 -59.57 18.03 -2.96
CA GLN A 4 -60.32 17.00 -2.26
C GLN A 4 -60.54 15.73 -3.08
N ASP A 5 -60.42 15.81 -4.41
CA ASP A 5 -60.52 14.64 -5.29
C ASP A 5 -59.25 13.78 -5.32
N ASP A 6 -58.07 14.44 -5.25
CA ASP A 6 -56.78 13.73 -5.26
C ASP A 6 -56.52 12.91 -3.98
N ARG A 7 -56.99 13.41 -2.83
CA ARG A 7 -56.93 12.65 -1.55
C ARG A 7 -57.84 11.40 -1.54
N ASN A 8 -58.97 11.49 -2.21
CA ASN A 8 -59.90 10.35 -2.32
C ASN A 8 -59.40 9.27 -3.26
N LEU A 9 -58.60 9.63 -4.30
CA LEU A 9 -57.96 8.67 -5.20
C LEU A 9 -56.82 7.91 -4.53
N LEU A 10 -56.02 8.57 -3.70
CA LEU A 10 -54.94 7.92 -2.95
C LEU A 10 -55.44 6.99 -1.87
N VAL A 11 -56.52 7.36 -1.15
CA VAL A 11 -57.18 6.49 -0.14
C VAL A 11 -57.82 5.27 -0.79
N ARG A 12 -58.42 5.42 -1.97
CA ARG A 12 -59.00 4.30 -2.73
C ARG A 12 -57.95 3.36 -3.29
N ALA A 13 -56.80 3.88 -3.71
CA ALA A 13 -55.68 3.06 -4.17
C ALA A 13 -55.04 2.26 -3.02
N LEU A 14 -54.92 2.84 -1.81
CA LEU A 14 -54.43 2.15 -0.63
C LEU A 14 -55.42 1.05 -0.12
N ASP A 15 -56.71 1.29 -0.23
CA ASP A 15 -57.76 0.29 0.17
C ASP A 15 -57.82 -0.90 -0.80
N LEU A 16 -57.51 -0.70 -2.08
CA LEU A 16 -57.39 -1.76 -3.08
C LEU A 16 -56.19 -2.68 -2.84
N LEU A 17 -55.08 -2.10 -2.34
CA LEU A 17 -53.85 -2.83 -1.97
C LEU A 17 -54.00 -3.65 -0.67
N ALA A 18 -54.98 -3.31 0.18
CA ALA A 18 -55.21 -4.01 1.43
C ALA A 18 -56.05 -5.32 1.27
N ARG A 19 -56.61 -5.62 0.10
CA ARG A 19 -57.36 -6.83 -0.13
C ARG A 19 -56.45 -8.05 -0.32
N PRO A 20 -56.58 -9.13 0.50
CA PRO A 20 -55.69 -10.29 0.48
C PRO A 20 -55.66 -11.04 -0.85
N ARG A 21 -56.65 -10.86 -1.71
CA ARG A 21 -56.70 -11.49 -3.04
C ARG A 21 -55.86 -10.77 -4.12
N ILE A 22 -55.51 -9.49 -3.92
CA ILE A 22 -54.73 -8.67 -4.88
C ILE A 22 -53.29 -8.51 -4.40
N ARG A 23 -53.04 -8.69 -3.10
CA ARG A 23 -51.71 -8.52 -2.49
C ARG A 23 -50.68 -9.50 -3.03
N ASN A 24 -51.08 -10.78 -3.24
CA ASN A 24 -50.11 -11.79 -3.72
C ASN A 24 -49.72 -11.61 -5.20
N PRO A 25 -50.65 -11.36 -6.16
CA PRO A 25 -50.24 -11.08 -7.53
C PRO A 25 -49.56 -9.73 -7.67
N GLY A 26 -49.93 -8.69 -6.89
CA GLY A 26 -49.26 -7.38 -6.92
C GLY A 26 -47.83 -7.43 -6.41
N LEU A 27 -47.57 -8.20 -5.34
CA LEU A 27 -46.20 -8.44 -4.85
C LEU A 27 -45.38 -9.26 -5.85
N ALA A 28 -45.99 -10.24 -6.52
CA ALA A 28 -45.31 -11.03 -7.54
C ALA A 28 -44.91 -10.16 -8.77
N ILE A 29 -45.80 -9.25 -9.20
CA ILE A 29 -45.49 -8.32 -10.29
C ILE A 29 -44.42 -7.31 -9.85
N ALA A 30 -44.50 -6.77 -8.63
CA ALA A 30 -43.43 -5.88 -8.10
C ALA A 30 -42.09 -6.57 -7.99
N ALA A 31 -42.05 -7.83 -7.56
CA ALA A 31 -40.84 -8.63 -7.50
C ALA A 31 -40.25 -8.92 -8.90
N LEU A 32 -41.13 -9.20 -9.90
CA LEU A 32 -40.68 -9.38 -11.29
C LEU A 32 -40.15 -8.09 -11.90
N VAL A 33 -40.76 -6.93 -11.62
CA VAL A 33 -40.25 -5.62 -12.09
C VAL A 33 -38.96 -5.27 -11.43
N LEU A 34 -38.82 -5.51 -10.11
CA LEU A 34 -37.55 -5.32 -9.40
C LEU A 34 -36.46 -6.26 -9.92
N GLY A 35 -36.81 -7.55 -10.11
CA GLY A 35 -35.86 -8.52 -10.71
C GLY A 35 -35.43 -8.14 -12.11
N TYR A 36 -36.34 -7.62 -12.94
CA TYR A 36 -36.04 -7.12 -14.28
C TYR A 36 -35.16 -5.86 -14.23
N LEU A 37 -35.44 -4.92 -13.31
CA LEU A 37 -34.62 -3.72 -13.12
C LEU A 37 -33.22 -4.06 -12.60
N ILE A 38 -33.10 -5.03 -11.70
CA ILE A 38 -31.80 -5.54 -11.22
C ILE A 38 -31.05 -6.23 -12.36
N TRP A 39 -31.74 -7.07 -13.15
CA TRP A 39 -31.14 -7.72 -14.31
C TRP A 39 -30.71 -6.73 -15.41
N GLN A 40 -31.47 -5.65 -15.58
CA GLN A 40 -31.09 -4.56 -16.50
C GLN A 40 -30.01 -3.64 -15.89
N SER A 41 -29.85 -3.61 -14.55
CA SER A 41 -28.77 -2.89 -13.86
C SER A 41 -27.47 -3.71 -13.78
N ASP A 42 -27.55 -5.03 -14.02
CA ASP A 42 -26.40 -5.91 -14.23
C ASP A 42 -25.89 -5.83 -15.69
N ASP A 43 -25.94 -4.65 -16.32
CA ASP A 43 -24.91 -4.36 -17.29
C ASP A 43 -23.59 -4.41 -16.48
N PRO A 44 -22.71 -5.39 -16.74
CA PRO A 44 -21.35 -5.21 -16.34
C PRO A 44 -21.01 -3.86 -16.99
N ARG A 45 -20.81 -2.83 -16.16
CA ARG A 45 -20.17 -1.61 -16.65
C ARG A 45 -19.01 -2.15 -17.43
N SER A 46 -19.17 -2.16 -18.73
CA SER A 46 -18.04 -2.27 -19.62
C SER A 46 -17.17 -1.12 -19.18
N VAL A 47 -16.25 -1.42 -18.26
CA VAL A 47 -15.08 -0.58 -18.03
C VAL A 47 -14.63 -0.39 -19.45
N ASP A 48 -14.80 0.84 -19.97
CA ASP A 48 -14.56 1.15 -21.35
C ASP A 48 -13.22 0.57 -21.72
N THR A 49 -13.24 -0.61 -22.35
CA THR A 49 -12.03 -1.24 -22.91
C THR A 49 -11.37 -0.27 -23.87
N ASP A 50 -12.16 0.65 -24.45
CA ASP A 50 -11.66 1.76 -25.26
C ASP A 50 -10.93 2.82 -24.40
N ALA A 51 -11.32 3.06 -23.14
CA ALA A 51 -10.60 3.97 -22.24
C ALA A 51 -9.26 3.37 -21.80
N ILE A 52 -9.20 2.06 -21.59
CA ILE A 52 -7.94 1.33 -21.32
C ILE A 52 -7.06 1.30 -22.58
N ALA A 53 -7.64 1.14 -23.77
CA ALA A 53 -6.90 1.15 -25.03
C ALA A 53 -6.39 2.56 -25.41
N LEU A 54 -7.02 3.63 -24.94
CA LEU A 54 -6.59 5.01 -25.13
C LEU A 54 -5.57 5.46 -24.08
N ARG A 55 -5.54 4.82 -22.89
CA ARG A 55 -4.47 4.97 -21.91
C ARG A 55 -3.30 4.12 -22.40
N GLY A 56 -2.19 4.74 -22.77
CA GLY A 56 -0.97 4.00 -23.05
C GLY A 56 -0.59 3.13 -21.84
N GLU A 57 0.08 1.99 -22.06
CA GLU A 57 0.56 1.06 -21.01
C GLU A 57 1.42 1.71 -19.91
N THR A 58 1.74 2.97 -20.07
CA THR A 58 2.59 3.79 -19.20
C THR A 58 1.81 4.75 -18.28
N GLU A 59 0.49 4.88 -18.41
CA GLU A 59 -0.29 5.83 -17.61
C GLU A 59 -0.77 5.16 -16.31
N PRO A 60 -0.48 5.74 -15.12
CA PRO A 60 -0.91 5.18 -13.84
C PRO A 60 -2.44 5.25 -13.69
N ASP A 61 -3.04 4.22 -13.09
CA ASP A 61 -4.47 4.20 -12.76
C ASP A 61 -4.82 5.21 -11.67
N THR A 62 -3.90 5.40 -10.74
CA THR A 62 -4.05 6.34 -9.61
C THR A 62 -2.71 6.99 -9.29
N PHE A 63 -2.74 8.25 -8.87
CA PHE A 63 -1.58 8.90 -8.29
C PHE A 63 -1.94 9.65 -7.00
N VAL A 64 -0.98 9.68 -6.09
CA VAL A 64 -1.09 10.42 -4.82
C VAL A 64 0.06 11.40 -4.74
N ASN A 65 -0.23 12.68 -4.56
CA ASN A 65 0.78 13.71 -4.30
C ASN A 65 0.91 13.91 -2.79
N GLN A 66 2.16 14.02 -2.30
CA GLN A 66 2.49 14.18 -0.89
C GLN A 66 1.80 13.10 -0.03
N GLY A 67 1.93 11.84 -0.48
CA GLY A 67 1.34 10.69 0.19
C GLY A 67 1.98 10.45 1.56
N VAL A 68 1.16 10.07 2.53
CA VAL A 68 1.61 9.58 3.84
C VAL A 68 0.89 8.27 4.12
N PHE A 69 1.61 7.18 4.03
CA PHE A 69 1.11 5.82 4.26
C PHE A 69 1.49 5.36 5.65
N ARG A 70 0.56 4.77 6.38
CA ARG A 70 0.80 4.27 7.74
C ARG A 70 0.27 2.87 7.87
N SER A 71 1.10 1.98 8.43
CA SER A 71 0.62 0.71 8.96
C SER A 71 0.70 0.71 10.48
N PHE A 72 -0.14 -0.10 11.10
CA PHE A 72 -0.24 -0.19 12.55
C PHE A 72 -0.17 -1.65 12.94
N ASP A 73 0.48 -1.91 14.08
CA ASP A 73 0.52 -3.23 14.68
C ASP A 73 -0.85 -3.63 15.28
N ARG A 74 -0.95 -4.84 15.83
CA ARG A 74 -2.18 -5.34 16.44
C ARG A 74 -2.59 -4.57 17.71
N SER A 75 -1.69 -3.82 18.31
CA SER A 75 -1.94 -2.97 19.48
C SER A 75 -2.42 -1.56 19.09
N GLY A 76 -2.39 -1.23 17.80
CA GLY A 76 -2.75 0.08 17.24
C GLY A 76 -1.59 1.09 17.29
N GLN A 77 -0.35 0.64 17.52
CA GLN A 77 0.82 1.51 17.44
C GLN A 77 1.35 1.57 16.00
N PRO A 78 1.90 2.70 15.54
CA PRO A 78 2.51 2.79 14.21
C PRO A 78 3.64 1.79 14.08
N GLU A 79 3.60 0.96 13.05
CA GLU A 79 4.65 0.03 12.68
C GLU A 79 5.51 0.60 11.56
N ILE A 80 4.86 1.14 10.52
CA ILE A 80 5.54 1.80 9.39
C ILE A 80 4.87 3.13 9.10
N VAL A 81 5.68 4.15 8.87
CA VAL A 81 5.24 5.43 8.29
C VAL A 81 6.10 5.68 7.06
N LEU A 82 5.48 5.77 5.89
CA LEU A 82 6.15 6.02 4.61
C LEU A 82 5.58 7.29 3.99
N THR A 83 6.45 8.19 3.58
CA THR A 83 6.07 9.41 2.85
C THR A 83 6.70 9.41 1.46
N SER A 84 6.01 10.00 0.48
CA SER A 84 6.52 10.19 -0.86
C SER A 84 5.91 11.45 -1.48
N PRO A 85 6.69 12.31 -2.14
CA PRO A 85 6.17 13.45 -2.87
C PRO A 85 5.18 13.06 -3.96
N ARG A 86 5.41 11.95 -4.63
CA ARG A 86 4.53 11.38 -5.64
C ARG A 86 4.56 9.85 -5.59
N THR A 87 3.38 9.26 -5.60
CA THR A 87 3.20 7.81 -5.74
C THR A 87 2.26 7.55 -6.90
N GLU A 88 2.64 6.68 -7.82
CA GLU A 88 1.86 6.24 -8.96
C GLU A 88 1.53 4.76 -8.80
N GLN A 89 0.25 4.39 -8.97
CA GLN A 89 -0.20 3.02 -8.83
C GLN A 89 -0.70 2.48 -10.16
N PHE A 90 -0.36 1.24 -10.44
CA PHE A 90 -0.72 0.48 -11.63
C PHE A 90 -1.44 -0.79 -11.20
N ASP A 91 -2.75 -0.82 -11.35
CA ASP A 91 -3.60 -1.89 -10.83
C ASP A 91 -3.45 -3.20 -11.60
N ASP A 92 -3.21 -3.12 -12.89
CA ASP A 92 -2.99 -4.27 -13.78
C ASP A 92 -1.70 -5.04 -13.45
N ARG A 93 -0.63 -4.31 -13.10
CA ARG A 93 0.67 -4.87 -12.73
C ARG A 93 0.82 -5.12 -11.23
N LYS A 94 -0.13 -4.62 -10.42
CA LYS A 94 -0.06 -4.64 -8.95
C LYS A 94 1.19 -3.95 -8.41
N GLU A 95 1.59 -2.85 -9.02
CA GLU A 95 2.80 -2.10 -8.69
C GLU A 95 2.48 -0.69 -8.23
N ALA A 96 3.34 -0.14 -7.37
CA ALA A 96 3.36 1.28 -7.03
C ALA A 96 4.78 1.82 -7.16
N LEU A 97 4.92 2.93 -7.92
CA LEU A 97 6.16 3.69 -8.05
C LEU A 97 6.14 4.85 -7.04
N LEU A 98 7.21 5.00 -6.29
CA LEU A 98 7.37 6.06 -5.29
C LEU A 98 8.55 6.96 -5.67
N GLU A 99 8.31 8.26 -5.69
CA GLU A 99 9.34 9.27 -5.83
C GLU A 99 9.90 9.63 -4.45
N ALA A 100 11.22 9.65 -4.30
CA ALA A 100 11.93 10.04 -3.08
C ALA A 100 11.24 9.52 -1.79
N PRO A 101 11.07 8.19 -1.64
CA PRO A 101 10.43 7.62 -0.47
C PRO A 101 11.26 7.89 0.79
N ASP A 102 10.57 8.26 1.87
CA ASP A 102 11.12 8.41 3.22
C ASP A 102 10.27 7.59 4.18
N GLY A 103 10.83 6.51 4.69
CA GLY A 103 10.19 5.52 5.53
C GLY A 103 10.75 5.51 6.95
N THR A 104 9.87 5.36 7.94
CA THR A 104 10.24 5.05 9.32
C THR A 104 9.59 3.73 9.73
N LEU A 105 10.40 2.77 10.13
CA LEU A 105 9.96 1.51 10.72
C LEU A 105 10.23 1.54 12.23
N TYR A 106 9.22 1.20 13.01
CA TYR A 106 9.29 1.18 14.47
C TYR A 106 9.40 -0.26 14.98
N ASP A 107 10.44 -0.54 15.75
CA ASP A 107 10.58 -1.78 16.50
C ASP A 107 10.30 -1.46 17.98
N HIS A 108 9.05 -1.61 18.40
CA HIS A 108 8.62 -1.25 19.74
C HIS A 108 9.21 -2.17 20.81
N ASP A 109 9.46 -3.43 20.49
CA ASP A 109 10.02 -4.41 21.43
C ASP A 109 11.48 -4.10 21.76
N ALA A 110 12.23 -3.60 20.79
CA ALA A 110 13.64 -3.23 20.98
C ALA A 110 13.84 -1.74 21.26
N GLY A 111 12.79 -0.91 21.20
CA GLY A 111 12.91 0.54 21.30
C GLY A 111 13.74 1.17 20.17
N LEU A 112 13.81 0.50 19.01
CA LEU A 112 14.59 0.94 17.87
C LEU A 112 13.71 1.61 16.80
N ARG A 113 14.33 2.49 16.02
CA ARG A 113 13.72 3.06 14.81
C ARG A 113 14.69 2.92 13.65
N TRP A 114 14.12 2.53 12.52
CA TRP A 114 14.84 2.46 11.25
C TRP A 114 14.28 3.54 10.34
N LEU A 115 15.15 4.41 9.85
CA LEU A 115 14.81 5.40 8.84
C LEU A 115 15.40 4.91 7.52
N ILE A 116 14.61 4.97 6.46
CA ILE A 116 14.99 4.46 5.14
C ILE A 116 14.63 5.53 4.13
N THR A 117 15.61 6.01 3.37
CA THR A 117 15.40 6.96 2.27
C THR A 117 16.02 6.43 0.98
N ALA A 118 15.46 6.82 -0.16
CA ALA A 118 16.00 6.51 -1.49
C ALA A 118 15.55 7.57 -2.50
N ASN A 119 16.11 7.56 -3.72
CA ASN A 119 15.66 8.44 -4.79
C ASN A 119 14.35 7.95 -5.42
N SER A 120 14.17 6.63 -5.50
CA SER A 120 12.94 6.00 -6.00
C SER A 120 12.65 4.68 -5.32
N GLY A 121 11.39 4.24 -5.40
CA GLY A 121 10.96 2.95 -4.90
C GLY A 121 9.95 2.32 -5.86
N LEU A 122 10.03 0.99 -6.02
CA LEU A 122 9.03 0.17 -6.69
C LEU A 122 8.48 -0.84 -5.68
N TYR A 123 7.19 -0.78 -5.42
CA TYR A 123 6.51 -1.73 -4.56
C TYR A 123 5.66 -2.70 -5.38
N ASP A 124 6.02 -3.98 -5.37
CA ASP A 124 5.20 -5.07 -5.87
C ASP A 124 4.21 -5.49 -4.78
N MET A 125 2.93 -5.14 -4.96
CA MET A 125 1.87 -5.42 -4.00
C MET A 125 1.50 -6.92 -3.95
N ALA A 126 1.77 -7.67 -5.01
CA ALA A 126 1.45 -9.10 -5.05
C ALA A 126 2.54 -9.94 -4.38
N ALA A 127 3.79 -9.58 -4.56
CA ALA A 127 4.94 -10.23 -3.95
C ALA A 127 5.29 -9.67 -2.56
N GLU A 128 4.75 -8.51 -2.19
CA GLU A 128 5.09 -7.74 -0.99
C GLU A 128 6.58 -7.34 -0.95
N ILE A 129 7.13 -7.00 -2.13
CA ILE A 129 8.54 -6.63 -2.29
C ILE A 129 8.64 -5.13 -2.55
N MET A 130 9.56 -4.45 -1.83
CA MET A 130 9.96 -3.08 -2.07
C MET A 130 11.38 -3.06 -2.62
N ASP A 131 11.55 -2.56 -3.83
CA ASP A 131 12.85 -2.27 -4.43
C ASP A 131 13.13 -0.78 -4.30
N LEU A 132 14.21 -0.41 -3.63
CA LEU A 132 14.67 0.97 -3.43
C LEU A 132 15.92 1.22 -4.28
N GLU A 133 15.96 2.33 -5.01
CA GLU A 133 17.05 2.68 -5.91
C GLU A 133 17.52 4.12 -5.74
N GLY A 134 18.85 4.28 -5.86
CA GLY A 134 19.57 5.54 -5.84
C GLY A 134 19.73 6.12 -4.44
N ASP A 135 20.97 6.33 -4.02
CA ASP A 135 21.34 6.92 -2.72
C ASP A 135 20.55 6.34 -1.54
N VAL A 136 20.41 5.01 -1.51
CA VAL A 136 19.67 4.34 -0.44
C VAL A 136 20.42 4.49 0.87
N GLU A 137 19.80 5.13 1.85
CA GLU A 137 20.30 5.27 3.20
C GLU A 137 19.36 4.57 4.19
N VAL A 138 19.94 3.72 5.04
CA VAL A 138 19.22 3.10 6.16
C VAL A 138 19.92 3.48 7.47
N ILE A 139 19.19 4.19 8.34
CA ILE A 139 19.70 4.61 9.64
C ILE A 139 18.98 3.83 10.73
N ARG A 140 19.70 3.03 11.49
CA ARG A 140 19.20 2.41 12.71
C ARG A 140 19.52 3.31 13.90
N ARG A 141 18.49 3.85 14.56
CA ARG A 141 18.63 4.66 15.78
C ARG A 141 18.36 3.82 17.02
N GLY A 142 19.28 3.89 17.99
CA GLY A 142 19.16 3.17 19.25
C GLY A 142 20.12 3.71 20.33
N GLU A 143 19.99 3.22 21.55
CA GLU A 143 20.77 3.67 22.70
C GLU A 143 22.29 3.47 22.55
N GLY A 144 22.73 2.51 21.72
CA GLY A 144 24.15 2.22 21.45
C GLY A 144 24.79 3.13 20.40
N GLY A 145 24.09 4.16 19.93
CA GLY A 145 24.48 5.01 18.81
C GLY A 145 23.86 4.57 17.50
N ASP A 146 23.90 5.46 16.51
CA ASP A 146 23.32 5.23 15.20
C ASP A 146 24.25 4.33 14.35
N ALA A 147 23.64 3.40 13.60
CA ALA A 147 24.32 2.70 12.52
C ALA A 147 23.70 3.15 11.19
N VAL A 148 24.55 3.45 10.22
CA VAL A 148 24.16 3.95 8.90
C VAL A 148 24.63 2.99 7.83
N LEU A 149 23.73 2.52 6.99
CA LEU A 149 24.00 1.73 5.80
C LEU A 149 23.76 2.60 4.57
N LEU A 150 24.70 2.66 3.65
CA LEU A 150 24.59 3.32 2.36
C LEU A 150 24.77 2.29 1.24
N THR A 151 23.91 2.35 0.22
CA THR A 151 24.00 1.53 -0.99
C THR A 151 23.23 2.19 -2.14
N GLU A 152 23.42 1.73 -3.38
CA GLU A 152 22.68 2.20 -4.54
C GLU A 152 21.36 1.45 -4.79
N TYR A 153 21.19 0.30 -4.14
CA TYR A 153 20.00 -0.53 -4.29
C TYR A 153 19.75 -1.35 -3.03
N LEU A 154 18.49 -1.48 -2.65
CA LEU A 154 18.08 -2.35 -1.55
C LEU A 154 16.72 -2.98 -1.86
N ARG A 155 16.66 -4.30 -1.83
CA ARG A 155 15.40 -5.05 -1.89
C ARG A 155 14.95 -5.43 -0.49
N ILE A 156 13.72 -5.10 -0.15
CA ILE A 156 13.07 -5.49 1.10
C ILE A 156 11.92 -6.43 0.74
N ASP A 157 12.02 -7.67 1.19
CA ASP A 157 10.96 -8.68 1.06
C ASP A 157 10.24 -8.78 2.39
N ASN A 158 8.99 -8.32 2.41
CA ASN A 158 8.18 -8.29 3.61
C ASN A 158 7.64 -9.69 3.97
N ALA A 159 7.44 -10.57 2.99
CA ALA A 159 6.98 -11.94 3.24
C ALA A 159 8.06 -12.80 3.92
N SER A 160 9.30 -12.70 3.48
CA SER A 160 10.45 -13.39 4.08
C SER A 160 11.13 -12.59 5.20
N ARG A 161 10.72 -11.33 5.42
CA ARG A 161 11.31 -10.43 6.41
C ARG A 161 12.81 -10.24 6.22
N THR A 162 13.24 -10.09 4.95
CA THR A 162 14.65 -9.91 4.58
C THR A 162 14.90 -8.61 3.83
N ALA A 163 16.12 -8.08 3.99
CA ALA A 163 16.63 -6.96 3.20
C ALA A 163 17.93 -7.39 2.52
N THR A 164 18.01 -7.25 1.19
CA THR A 164 19.14 -7.76 0.41
C THR A 164 19.63 -6.76 -0.63
N THR A 165 20.93 -6.77 -0.89
CA THR A 165 21.54 -6.07 -2.04
C THR A 165 22.77 -6.82 -2.53
N ASP A 166 23.04 -6.76 -3.83
CA ASP A 166 24.27 -7.23 -4.47
C ASP A 166 25.25 -6.08 -4.77
N ARG A 167 24.85 -4.86 -4.43
CA ARG A 167 25.65 -3.63 -4.69
C ARG A 167 26.68 -3.40 -3.60
N PRO A 168 27.67 -2.52 -3.87
CA PRO A 168 28.56 -2.04 -2.82
C PRO A 168 27.77 -1.44 -1.65
N VAL A 169 28.19 -1.77 -0.43
CA VAL A 169 27.61 -1.23 0.80
C VAL A 169 28.67 -0.60 1.67
N THR A 170 28.32 0.48 2.33
CA THR A 170 29.11 1.10 3.40
C THR A 170 28.29 1.09 4.67
N LEU A 171 28.74 0.37 5.68
CA LEU A 171 28.14 0.32 7.00
C LEU A 171 28.99 1.11 7.98
N THR A 172 28.43 2.17 8.54
CA THR A 172 29.06 3.01 9.55
C THR A 172 28.35 2.78 10.90
N SER A 173 29.14 2.51 11.92
CA SER A 173 28.68 2.41 13.31
C SER A 173 29.67 3.13 14.23
N PRO A 174 29.37 3.40 15.48
CA PRO A 174 30.26 4.14 16.37
C PRO A 174 31.68 3.54 16.43
N GLY A 175 32.66 4.27 15.89
CA GLY A 175 34.06 3.85 15.86
C GLY A 175 34.43 2.82 14.80
N GLN A 176 33.53 2.50 13.88
CA GLN A 176 33.80 1.50 12.83
C GLN A 176 33.15 1.89 11.51
N VAL A 177 33.91 1.75 10.43
CA VAL A 177 33.39 1.80 9.06
C VAL A 177 33.74 0.48 8.36
N THR A 178 32.75 -0.14 7.74
CA THR A 178 32.89 -1.39 7.00
C THR A 178 32.39 -1.22 5.59
N HIS A 179 33.20 -1.65 4.61
CA HIS A 179 32.81 -1.71 3.21
C HIS A 179 32.67 -3.18 2.81
N ALA A 180 31.66 -3.49 2.02
CA ALA A 180 31.44 -4.83 1.50
C ALA A 180 30.76 -4.75 0.12
N ARG A 181 30.62 -5.89 -0.54
CA ARG A 181 29.82 -6.00 -1.75
C ARG A 181 28.79 -7.10 -1.55
N GLY A 182 27.54 -6.68 -1.41
CA GLY A 182 26.44 -7.55 -1.03
C GLY A 182 26.16 -7.53 0.47
N LEU A 183 24.88 -7.66 0.77
CA LEU A 183 24.35 -7.69 2.12
C LEU A 183 23.08 -8.50 2.14
N THR A 184 22.92 -9.35 3.18
CA THR A 184 21.66 -9.96 3.55
C THR A 184 21.36 -9.65 5.01
N GLY A 185 20.21 -9.04 5.25
CA GLY A 185 19.68 -8.73 6.59
C GLY A 185 18.43 -9.55 6.87
N TRP A 186 18.35 -10.20 8.03
CA TRP A 186 17.14 -10.85 8.56
C TRP A 186 16.54 -9.94 9.62
N LEU A 187 15.38 -9.36 9.31
CA LEU A 187 14.77 -8.31 10.13
C LEU A 187 14.31 -8.85 11.48
N ASP A 188 13.75 -10.06 11.51
CA ASP A 188 13.25 -10.69 12.74
C ASP A 188 14.39 -11.14 13.65
N ASP A 189 15.46 -11.68 13.07
CA ASP A 189 16.64 -12.16 13.80
C ASP A 189 17.59 -11.03 14.18
N ARG A 190 17.42 -9.82 13.59
CA ARG A 190 18.31 -8.66 13.72
C ARG A 190 19.75 -8.99 13.37
N VAL A 191 19.93 -9.92 12.42
CA VAL A 191 21.22 -10.37 11.91
C VAL A 191 21.46 -9.70 10.56
N LEU A 192 22.71 -9.26 10.34
CA LEU A 192 23.16 -8.71 9.10
C LEU A 192 24.44 -9.43 8.69
N GLU A 193 24.46 -10.01 7.51
CA GLU A 193 25.59 -10.66 6.90
C GLU A 193 26.11 -9.79 5.75
N LEU A 194 27.40 -9.48 5.80
CA LEU A 194 28.10 -8.77 4.73
C LEU A 194 28.78 -9.81 3.84
N GLU A 195 28.56 -9.67 2.54
CA GLU A 195 29.06 -10.62 1.56
C GLU A 195 30.25 -10.00 0.82
N ASN A 196 31.16 -10.83 0.33
CA ASN A 196 32.27 -10.49 -0.56
C ASN A 196 33.09 -9.24 -0.20
N SER A 197 34.42 -9.37 -0.20
CA SER A 197 35.37 -8.25 -0.05
C SER A 197 35.09 -7.33 1.15
N VAL A 198 34.89 -7.91 2.34
CA VAL A 198 34.61 -7.15 3.55
C VAL A 198 35.90 -6.50 4.07
N GLU A 199 35.94 -5.16 4.09
CA GLU A 199 37.05 -4.38 4.63
C GLU A 199 36.53 -3.47 5.76
N GLY A 200 37.12 -3.59 6.95
CA GLY A 200 36.71 -2.80 8.13
C GLY A 200 37.86 -1.95 8.67
N THR A 201 37.56 -0.69 8.98
CA THR A 201 38.47 0.22 9.67
C THR A 201 37.93 0.55 11.05
N TYR A 202 38.77 0.40 12.08
CA TYR A 202 38.45 0.68 13.47
C TYR A 202 39.19 1.90 13.98
N GLU A 203 38.51 2.85 14.59
CA GLU A 203 39.15 3.90 15.36
C GLU A 203 39.44 3.40 16.79
N THR A 204 40.74 3.25 17.10
CA THR A 204 41.15 2.95 18.47
C THR A 204 41.07 4.23 19.31
N ARG A 205 40.09 4.35 20.22
CA ARG A 205 40.12 5.40 21.23
C ARG A 205 41.31 5.16 22.16
N GLN A 206 42.27 6.11 22.16
CA GLN A 206 43.27 6.25 23.22
C GLN A 206 42.70 6.94 24.42
#